data_e829ee267f0b32216df8da8d2570a503
#
_entry.id   e829ee267f0b32216df8da8d2570a503
#
_cell.length_a   1.000
_cell.length_b   1.000
_cell.length_c   1.000
_cell.angle_alpha   90.00
_cell.angle_beta   90.00
_cell.angle_gamma   90.00
#
_symmetry.space_group_name_H-M   'P 1'
#
loop_
_entity.id
_entity.type
_entity.pdbx_description
1 polymer ?
#
loop_
_entity_poly.entity_id
_entity_poly.type
_entity_poly.pdbx_seq_one_letter_code
_entity_poly.pdbx_strand_id
1 'polypeptide(L)'
;MDAKLIIDNKLLDADNNATKDVFSPWEGQYLGTIPMASSQQAKAAISAADKAWQDWKLTTINTRINLLYKAADIIKSKREDLALSLCLEIGKNISEARSEIDRAREYIMMTADSAKSLRGSLYYGDVFDKYQKHQKTGLYSRYPLGVILAISPFNYPINLSITKIAPALVMGNTVVLKSATIGSLSSFQFYTCFIEAGFPLGVINFICGNASEVGDIMLTDKRVQLIAFTGSTEVGNHIREVSLGVPLLLELGGKDAALVLKDADLDYTAAQIVSGAFSYSGQRCTAQKIVFVESSIKGELIQKLVDSAANYSLSPLINAAAADYIEILKEDALTHGAKLVLASSRSGNKLSPAILAEVTEEMRLYHEEQFGPILPVVTINSISEGVNKIKDRKSTRLNSSHVSES
;
A
#
# COMPACT_ATOMS: atom_id res chain seq x y z
N MET A 1 11.16 -11.62 18.47
CA MET A 1 9.76 -11.43 18.96
C MET A 1 8.83 -12.27 18.10
N ASP A 2 7.82 -12.92 18.69
CA ASP A 2 6.90 -13.73 17.91
C ASP A 2 5.55 -13.01 17.79
N ALA A 3 5.03 -12.93 16.56
CA ALA A 3 3.69 -12.43 16.33
C ALA A 3 2.64 -13.49 16.67
N LYS A 4 1.41 -13.04 16.85
CA LYS A 4 0.23 -13.88 17.00
C LYS A 4 -0.85 -13.45 16.01
N LEU A 5 -1.77 -14.34 15.69
CA LEU A 5 -3.05 -13.94 15.09
C LEU A 5 -3.87 -13.18 16.14
N ILE A 6 -4.67 -12.22 15.71
CA ILE A 6 -5.65 -11.57 16.57
C ILE A 6 -7.03 -11.96 16.05
N ILE A 7 -7.72 -12.82 16.79
CA ILE A 7 -9.09 -13.23 16.46
C ILE A 7 -9.94 -13.07 17.72
N ASP A 8 -10.97 -12.26 17.63
CA ASP A 8 -11.86 -11.95 18.78
C ASP A 8 -11.07 -11.41 20.00
N ASN A 9 -10.09 -10.53 19.74
CA ASN A 9 -9.09 -9.99 20.66
C ASN A 9 -8.23 -11.05 21.40
N LYS A 10 -8.29 -12.30 20.99
CA LYS A 10 -7.40 -13.35 21.48
C LYS A 10 -6.14 -13.42 20.64
N LEU A 11 -5.01 -13.56 21.32
CA LEU A 11 -3.71 -13.78 20.69
C LEU A 11 -3.51 -15.28 20.47
N LEU A 12 -3.52 -15.74 19.23
CA LEU A 12 -3.52 -17.15 18.87
C LEU A 12 -2.31 -17.52 18.02
N ASP A 13 -1.81 -18.71 18.21
CA ASP A 13 -0.91 -19.38 17.27
C ASP A 13 -1.71 -19.98 16.10
N ALA A 14 -1.00 -20.45 15.06
CA ALA A 14 -1.64 -21.27 14.04
C ALA A 14 -2.11 -22.59 14.64
N ASP A 15 -3.33 -23.03 14.30
CA ASP A 15 -3.94 -24.26 14.84
C ASP A 15 -3.20 -25.55 14.43
N ASN A 16 -2.44 -25.49 13.33
CA ASN A 16 -1.55 -26.55 12.84
C ASN A 16 -0.08 -26.34 13.26
N ASN A 17 0.20 -25.39 14.19
CA ASN A 17 1.54 -24.97 14.62
C ASN A 17 2.45 -24.49 13.47
N ALA A 18 1.90 -24.17 12.30
CA ALA A 18 2.68 -23.66 11.20
C ALA A 18 3.19 -22.24 11.50
N THR A 19 4.48 -22.05 11.38
CA THR A 19 5.15 -20.75 11.57
C THR A 19 6.07 -20.45 10.39
N LYS A 20 6.43 -19.19 10.25
CA LYS A 20 7.46 -18.74 9.31
C LYS A 20 8.44 -17.84 10.03
N ASP A 21 9.72 -18.12 9.87
CA ASP A 21 10.79 -17.29 10.37
C ASP A 21 10.86 -15.95 9.61
N VAL A 22 11.12 -14.88 10.33
CA VAL A 22 11.32 -13.54 9.80
C VAL A 22 12.75 -13.12 10.03
N PHE A 23 13.41 -12.71 8.95
CA PHE A 23 14.78 -12.22 8.96
C PHE A 23 14.83 -10.79 8.47
N SER A 24 15.75 -10.01 9.06
CA SER A 24 16.01 -8.65 8.62
C SER A 24 16.64 -8.64 7.23
N PRO A 25 16.16 -7.82 6.29
CA PRO A 25 16.80 -7.67 5.00
C PRO A 25 18.14 -6.93 5.06
N TRP A 26 18.50 -6.29 6.20
CA TRP A 26 19.78 -5.60 6.38
C TRP A 26 20.96 -6.55 6.43
N GLU A 27 20.94 -7.52 7.35
CA GLU A 27 22.07 -8.40 7.64
C GLU A 27 21.66 -9.87 7.81
N GLY A 28 20.40 -10.20 7.50
CA GLY A 28 19.90 -11.55 7.68
C GLY A 28 19.68 -11.94 9.14
N GLN A 29 19.65 -10.97 10.07
CA GLN A 29 19.40 -11.23 11.48
C GLN A 29 18.00 -11.84 11.66
N TYR A 30 17.91 -12.90 12.45
CA TYR A 30 16.62 -13.48 12.86
C TYR A 30 15.88 -12.52 13.80
N LEU A 31 14.62 -12.21 13.49
CA LEU A 31 13.79 -11.28 14.24
C LEU A 31 12.70 -11.96 15.08
N GLY A 32 12.25 -13.13 14.67
CA GLY A 32 11.17 -13.86 15.31
C GLY A 32 10.37 -14.69 14.34
N THR A 33 9.20 -15.17 14.79
CA THR A 33 8.28 -15.99 13.99
C THR A 33 6.93 -15.31 13.81
N ILE A 34 6.25 -15.69 12.74
CA ILE A 34 4.85 -15.37 12.49
C ILE A 34 4.04 -16.64 12.34
N PRO A 35 2.84 -16.73 12.93
CA PRO A 35 1.95 -17.88 12.74
C PRO A 35 1.34 -17.85 11.34
N MET A 36 1.29 -19.01 10.68
CA MET A 36 0.68 -19.16 9.37
C MET A 36 -0.74 -19.67 9.53
N ALA A 37 -1.72 -18.74 9.53
CA ALA A 37 -3.13 -19.06 9.75
C ALA A 37 -3.64 -20.12 8.78
N SER A 38 -4.43 -21.05 9.29
CA SER A 38 -5.17 -22.01 8.48
C SER A 38 -6.44 -21.39 7.86
N SER A 39 -7.00 -22.10 6.91
CA SER A 39 -8.31 -21.81 6.33
C SER A 39 -9.42 -21.68 7.38
N GLN A 40 -9.35 -22.49 8.44
CA GLN A 40 -10.32 -22.47 9.52
C GLN A 40 -10.19 -21.20 10.36
N GLN A 41 -8.97 -20.76 10.67
CA GLN A 41 -8.72 -19.54 11.41
C GLN A 41 -9.10 -18.29 10.59
N ALA A 42 -8.88 -18.29 9.27
CA ALA A 42 -9.36 -17.23 8.39
C ALA A 42 -10.89 -17.08 8.44
N LYS A 43 -11.62 -18.20 8.36
CA LYS A 43 -13.09 -18.23 8.53
C LYS A 43 -13.53 -17.80 9.92
N ALA A 44 -12.79 -18.17 10.97
CA ALA A 44 -13.06 -17.78 12.35
C ALA A 44 -12.91 -16.27 12.55
N ALA A 45 -11.89 -15.64 11.94
CA ALA A 45 -11.70 -14.20 11.97
C ALA A 45 -12.87 -13.46 11.31
N ILE A 46 -13.34 -13.91 10.14
CA ILE A 46 -14.51 -13.32 9.48
C ILE A 46 -15.77 -13.52 10.33
N SER A 47 -15.94 -14.71 10.95
CA SER A 47 -17.06 -14.97 11.84
C SER A 47 -17.07 -14.08 13.09
N ALA A 48 -15.90 -13.84 13.68
CA ALA A 48 -15.75 -12.93 14.81
C ALA A 48 -16.11 -11.49 14.42
N ALA A 49 -15.65 -11.05 13.25
CA ALA A 49 -15.96 -9.72 12.71
C ALA A 49 -17.46 -9.55 12.43
N ASP A 50 -18.11 -10.54 11.81
CA ASP A 50 -19.54 -10.49 11.49
C ASP A 50 -20.41 -10.47 12.77
N LYS A 51 -20.05 -11.27 13.76
CA LYS A 51 -20.71 -11.24 15.06
C LYS A 51 -20.55 -9.89 15.77
N ALA A 52 -19.33 -9.37 15.83
CA ALA A 52 -19.03 -8.10 16.48
C ALA A 52 -19.72 -6.93 15.79
N TRP A 53 -19.93 -7.00 14.47
CA TRP A 53 -20.59 -5.95 13.72
C TRP A 53 -22.02 -5.68 14.18
N GLN A 54 -22.75 -6.67 14.70
CA GLN A 54 -24.13 -6.52 15.12
C GLN A 54 -24.27 -5.45 16.22
N ASP A 55 -23.32 -5.38 17.15
CA ASP A 55 -23.29 -4.39 18.23
C ASP A 55 -22.48 -3.14 17.85
N TRP A 56 -21.36 -3.33 17.13
CA TRP A 56 -20.46 -2.23 16.72
C TRP A 56 -21.16 -1.18 15.85
N LYS A 57 -21.99 -1.59 14.90
CA LYS A 57 -22.76 -0.70 14.02
C LYS A 57 -23.72 0.22 14.78
N LEU A 58 -24.15 -0.19 15.99
CA LEU A 58 -25.09 0.57 16.84
C LEU A 58 -24.37 1.55 17.77
N THR A 59 -23.04 1.47 17.88
CA THR A 59 -22.27 2.42 18.71
C THR A 59 -22.33 3.82 18.13
N THR A 60 -22.22 4.83 18.99
CA THR A 60 -22.20 6.22 18.52
C THR A 60 -20.91 6.53 17.78
N ILE A 61 -20.96 7.47 16.85
CA ILE A 61 -19.76 7.91 16.12
C ILE A 61 -18.71 8.48 17.09
N ASN A 62 -19.14 9.17 18.18
CA ASN A 62 -18.23 9.70 19.19
C ASN A 62 -17.49 8.60 19.95
N THR A 63 -18.16 7.48 20.25
CA THR A 63 -17.50 6.32 20.88
C THR A 63 -16.38 5.80 19.98
N ARG A 64 -16.63 5.66 18.67
CA ARG A 64 -15.65 5.17 17.70
C ARG A 64 -14.50 6.16 17.50
N ILE A 65 -14.79 7.46 17.45
CA ILE A 65 -13.79 8.54 17.39
C ILE A 65 -12.87 8.49 18.62
N ASN A 66 -13.43 8.38 19.82
CA ASN A 66 -12.66 8.35 21.06
C ASN A 66 -11.73 7.13 21.15
N LEU A 67 -12.16 5.97 20.66
CA LEU A 67 -11.31 4.79 20.56
C LEU A 67 -10.14 4.98 19.58
N LEU A 68 -10.38 5.63 18.43
CA LEU A 68 -9.32 5.97 17.48
C LEU A 68 -8.30 6.94 18.09
N TYR A 69 -8.74 7.96 18.82
CA TYR A 69 -7.81 8.86 19.53
C TYR A 69 -6.98 8.13 20.58
N LYS A 70 -7.59 7.25 21.39
CA LYS A 70 -6.85 6.43 22.35
C LYS A 70 -5.79 5.55 21.66
N ALA A 71 -6.14 4.92 20.55
CA ALA A 71 -5.17 4.14 19.75
C ALA A 71 -4.02 5.03 19.26
N ALA A 72 -4.32 6.23 18.75
CA ALA A 72 -3.32 7.20 18.30
C ALA A 72 -2.38 7.65 19.42
N ASP A 73 -2.87 7.81 20.67
CA ASP A 73 -2.05 8.16 21.82
C ASP A 73 -1.15 7.01 22.27
N ILE A 74 -1.64 5.77 22.25
CA ILE A 74 -0.84 4.58 22.53
C ILE A 74 0.25 4.39 21.46
N ILE A 75 -0.08 4.55 20.18
CA ILE A 75 0.89 4.50 19.08
C ILE A 75 1.98 5.56 19.28
N LYS A 76 1.62 6.78 19.68
CA LYS A 76 2.57 7.84 20.00
C LYS A 76 3.53 7.43 21.12
N SER A 77 3.03 6.82 22.20
CA SER A 77 3.85 6.39 23.33
C SER A 77 4.82 5.25 22.97
N LYS A 78 4.47 4.42 21.99
CA LYS A 78 5.26 3.27 21.50
C LYS A 78 6.02 3.56 20.18
N ARG A 79 6.10 4.82 19.75
CA ARG A 79 6.61 5.25 18.45
C ARG A 79 7.98 4.65 18.10
N GLU A 80 8.93 4.70 19.03
CA GLU A 80 10.30 4.24 18.77
C GLU A 80 10.37 2.72 18.62
N ASP A 81 9.67 1.97 19.47
CA ASP A 81 9.64 0.50 19.40
C ASP A 81 8.99 0.02 18.10
N LEU A 82 7.87 0.65 17.71
CA LEU A 82 7.17 0.36 16.46
C LEU A 82 8.04 0.71 15.23
N ALA A 83 8.73 1.85 15.26
CA ALA A 83 9.61 2.27 14.18
C ALA A 83 10.83 1.36 14.05
N LEU A 84 11.41 0.93 15.18
CA LEU A 84 12.55 0.00 15.17
C LEU A 84 12.15 -1.37 14.60
N SER A 85 11.01 -1.90 15.03
CA SER A 85 10.50 -3.16 14.49
C SER A 85 10.28 -3.08 12.97
N LEU A 86 9.67 -2.00 12.50
CA LEU A 86 9.44 -1.74 11.08
C LEU A 86 10.76 -1.60 10.30
N CYS A 87 11.73 -0.84 10.82
CA CYS A 87 13.07 -0.68 10.25
C CYS A 87 13.75 -2.03 10.03
N LEU A 88 13.74 -2.88 11.05
CA LEU A 88 14.41 -4.18 11.01
C LEU A 88 13.70 -5.17 10.08
N GLU A 89 12.36 -5.21 10.09
CA GLU A 89 11.61 -6.23 9.36
C GLU A 89 11.54 -5.98 7.85
N ILE A 90 11.36 -4.71 7.43
CA ILE A 90 11.17 -4.40 6.01
C ILE A 90 12.31 -3.60 5.37
N GLY A 91 13.41 -3.42 6.10
CA GLY A 91 14.63 -2.82 5.56
C GLY A 91 14.54 -1.29 5.34
N LYS A 92 13.59 -0.59 5.91
CA LYS A 92 13.58 0.88 5.89
C LYS A 92 14.73 1.45 6.73
N ASN A 93 15.18 2.66 6.39
CA ASN A 93 15.96 3.41 7.36
C ASN A 93 15.08 3.87 8.52
N ILE A 94 15.69 4.14 9.68
CA ILE A 94 14.93 4.46 10.89
C ILE A 94 14.13 5.76 10.77
N SER A 95 14.57 6.73 9.98
CA SER A 95 13.84 7.99 9.76
C SER A 95 12.58 7.77 8.92
N GLU A 96 12.65 6.91 7.89
CA GLU A 96 11.50 6.51 7.08
C GLU A 96 10.49 5.67 7.90
N ALA A 97 11.00 4.78 8.75
CA ALA A 97 10.17 3.98 9.65
C ALA A 97 9.42 4.87 10.66
N ARG A 98 10.12 5.82 11.29
CA ARG A 98 9.49 6.84 12.16
C ARG A 98 8.43 7.65 11.43
N SER A 99 8.74 8.10 10.22
CA SER A 99 7.80 8.85 9.39
C SER A 99 6.55 8.03 9.05
N GLU A 100 6.67 6.70 8.83
CA GLU A 100 5.51 5.84 8.58
C GLU A 100 4.60 5.75 9.81
N ILE A 101 5.16 5.57 11.02
CA ILE A 101 4.39 5.53 12.25
C ILE A 101 3.70 6.87 12.52
N ASP A 102 4.42 7.99 12.34
CA ASP A 102 3.86 9.33 12.53
C ASP A 102 2.69 9.59 11.57
N ARG A 103 2.85 9.28 10.28
CA ARG A 103 1.79 9.43 9.27
C ARG A 103 0.60 8.53 9.53
N ALA A 104 0.82 7.29 9.96
CA ALA A 104 -0.26 6.38 10.32
C ALA A 104 -1.08 6.94 11.50
N ARG A 105 -0.41 7.47 12.51
CA ARG A 105 -1.05 8.13 13.64
C ARG A 105 -1.85 9.38 13.21
N GLU A 106 -1.24 10.24 12.41
CA GLU A 106 -1.90 11.44 11.86
C GLU A 106 -3.14 11.04 11.05
N TYR A 107 -3.05 10.02 10.22
CA TYR A 107 -4.17 9.53 9.43
C TYR A 107 -5.33 9.04 10.31
N ILE A 108 -5.04 8.34 11.41
CA ILE A 108 -6.06 7.93 12.40
C ILE A 108 -6.77 9.18 12.95
N MET A 109 -6.03 10.19 13.37
CA MET A 109 -6.57 11.42 13.93
C MET A 109 -7.40 12.21 12.91
N MET A 110 -6.88 12.41 11.70
CA MET A 110 -7.60 13.09 10.62
C MET A 110 -8.88 12.37 10.23
N THR A 111 -8.86 11.03 10.20
CA THR A 111 -10.05 10.20 9.95
C THR A 111 -11.10 10.41 11.04
N ALA A 112 -10.69 10.40 12.31
CA ALA A 112 -11.56 10.63 13.44
C ALA A 112 -12.16 12.05 13.40
N ASP A 113 -11.36 13.07 13.08
CA ASP A 113 -11.82 14.45 12.95
C ASP A 113 -12.79 14.62 11.77
N SER A 114 -12.48 14.05 10.61
CA SER A 114 -13.34 14.12 9.42
C SER A 114 -14.71 13.48 9.68
N ALA A 115 -14.76 12.42 10.47
CA ALA A 115 -16.01 11.73 10.83
C ALA A 115 -16.99 12.61 11.61
N LYS A 116 -16.50 13.63 12.35
CA LYS A 116 -17.36 14.59 13.08
C LYS A 116 -18.26 15.42 12.16
N SER A 117 -17.82 15.66 10.92
CA SER A 117 -18.55 16.46 9.93
C SER A 117 -19.45 15.63 9.01
N LEU A 118 -19.39 14.32 9.08
CA LEU A 118 -20.22 13.44 8.25
C LEU A 118 -21.68 13.57 8.66
N ARG A 119 -22.50 14.16 7.77
CA ARG A 119 -23.93 14.37 7.97
C ARG A 119 -24.72 13.65 6.87
N GLY A 120 -25.97 13.36 7.14
CA GLY A 120 -26.93 13.00 6.12
C GLY A 120 -27.32 14.23 5.27
N SER A 121 -28.05 13.99 4.21
CA SER A 121 -28.59 15.04 3.35
C SER A 121 -30.13 15.00 3.37
N LEU A 122 -30.72 16.18 3.38
CA LEU A 122 -32.17 16.37 3.30
C LEU A 122 -32.50 16.95 1.93
N TYR A 123 -33.41 16.32 1.23
CA TYR A 123 -33.90 16.75 -0.08
C TYR A 123 -35.38 17.06 0.01
N TYR A 124 -35.79 18.20 -0.53
CA TYR A 124 -37.21 18.58 -0.66
C TYR A 124 -37.72 18.22 -2.05
N GLY A 125 -38.94 17.72 -2.11
CA GLY A 125 -39.55 17.25 -3.36
C GLY A 125 -39.96 18.35 -4.34
N ASP A 126 -39.94 19.62 -3.93
CA ASP A 126 -40.19 20.79 -4.75
C ASP A 126 -39.14 21.06 -5.83
N VAL A 127 -37.98 20.44 -5.72
CA VAL A 127 -36.93 20.48 -6.76
C VAL A 127 -37.31 19.71 -8.02
N PHE A 128 -38.36 18.87 -7.99
CA PHE A 128 -38.82 18.06 -9.11
C PHE A 128 -40.10 18.63 -9.74
N ASP A 129 -39.99 19.38 -10.85
CA ASP A 129 -41.06 20.10 -11.55
C ASP A 129 -42.37 19.34 -11.77
N LYS A 130 -42.32 18.03 -11.95
CA LYS A 130 -43.50 17.19 -12.17
C LYS A 130 -44.40 17.01 -10.94
N TYR A 131 -43.94 17.50 -9.80
CA TYR A 131 -44.58 17.19 -8.52
C TYR A 131 -44.88 18.45 -7.71
N GLN A 132 -45.52 19.43 -8.30
CA GLN A 132 -45.82 20.77 -7.74
C GLN A 132 -46.65 20.81 -6.44
N LYS A 133 -47.08 19.69 -5.90
CA LYS A 133 -47.87 19.63 -4.65
C LYS A 133 -47.15 18.85 -3.53
N HIS A 134 -45.84 18.99 -3.40
CA HIS A 134 -45.16 17.99 -2.66
C HIS A 134 -44.66 18.35 -1.31
N GLN A 135 -45.19 17.65 -0.42
CA GLN A 135 -44.77 17.45 0.99
C GLN A 135 -43.82 16.24 1.14
N LYS A 136 -43.19 15.76 0.06
CA LYS A 136 -42.21 14.67 0.18
C LYS A 136 -40.84 15.21 0.54
N THR A 137 -40.22 14.57 1.53
CA THR A 137 -38.88 14.87 1.98
C THR A 137 -38.05 13.58 1.91
N GLY A 138 -36.92 13.63 1.24
CA GLY A 138 -35.95 12.53 1.21
C GLY A 138 -34.84 12.78 2.27
N LEU A 139 -34.63 11.81 3.14
CA LEU A 139 -33.52 11.80 4.08
C LEU A 139 -32.51 10.75 3.63
N TYR A 140 -31.30 11.19 3.35
CA TYR A 140 -30.18 10.32 3.05
C TYR A 140 -29.27 10.19 4.25
N SER A 141 -28.99 8.95 4.68
CA SER A 141 -28.07 8.65 5.78
C SER A 141 -27.06 7.60 5.36
N ARG A 142 -25.88 7.66 5.95
CA ARG A 142 -24.81 6.66 5.74
C ARG A 142 -24.95 5.55 6.76
N TYR A 143 -24.86 4.30 6.30
CA TYR A 143 -24.87 3.11 7.14
C TYR A 143 -23.58 2.30 6.97
N PRO A 144 -23.11 1.60 8.03
CA PRO A 144 -22.01 0.66 7.92
C PRO A 144 -22.31 -0.47 6.96
N LEU A 145 -21.34 -0.87 6.15
CA LEU A 145 -21.48 -1.97 5.18
C LEU A 145 -21.50 -3.34 5.88
N GLY A 146 -20.58 -3.56 6.82
CA GLY A 146 -20.39 -4.86 7.46
C GLY A 146 -18.94 -5.19 7.70
N VAL A 147 -18.53 -6.40 7.38
CA VAL A 147 -17.14 -6.87 7.47
C VAL A 147 -16.33 -6.35 6.29
N ILE A 148 -15.24 -5.65 6.57
CA ILE A 148 -14.27 -5.19 5.57
C ILE A 148 -13.06 -6.11 5.60
N LEU A 149 -12.75 -6.73 4.47
CA LEU A 149 -11.48 -7.44 4.28
C LEU A 149 -10.43 -6.44 3.80
N ALA A 150 -9.48 -6.12 4.67
CA ALA A 150 -8.34 -5.27 4.36
C ALA A 150 -7.11 -6.13 4.06
N ILE A 151 -6.45 -5.89 2.92
CA ILE A 151 -5.23 -6.61 2.53
C ILE A 151 -4.14 -5.58 2.27
N SER A 152 -3.02 -5.68 2.99
CA SER A 152 -1.92 -4.71 2.92
C SER A 152 -0.63 -5.33 2.36
N PRO A 153 0.21 -4.53 1.67
CA PRO A 153 1.49 -4.97 1.13
C PRO A 153 2.60 -4.88 2.17
N PHE A 154 3.80 -5.37 1.81
CA PHE A 154 4.96 -5.38 2.70
C PHE A 154 5.64 -4.02 2.86
N ASN A 155 5.61 -3.18 1.82
CA ASN A 155 6.47 -1.99 1.74
C ASN A 155 6.04 -0.82 2.63
N TYR A 156 4.75 -0.70 2.93
CA TYR A 156 4.16 0.21 3.91
C TYR A 156 3.07 -0.54 4.71
N PRO A 157 3.46 -1.56 5.50
CA PRO A 157 2.51 -2.47 6.12
C PRO A 157 1.60 -1.78 7.13
N ILE A 158 2.08 -0.72 7.76
CA ILE A 158 1.32 0.09 8.74
C ILE A 158 0.47 1.13 8.01
N ASN A 159 1.11 1.96 7.18
CA ASN A 159 0.42 3.10 6.57
C ASN A 159 -0.67 2.65 5.60
N LEU A 160 -0.39 1.66 4.74
CA LEU A 160 -1.37 1.18 3.75
C LEU A 160 -2.46 0.29 4.37
N SER A 161 -2.24 -0.31 5.53
CA SER A 161 -3.32 -0.99 6.24
C SER A 161 -4.23 0.01 6.97
N ILE A 162 -3.66 1.02 7.64
CA ILE A 162 -4.46 1.97 8.41
C ILE A 162 -5.37 2.84 7.55
N THR A 163 -4.97 3.13 6.29
CA THR A 163 -5.82 3.85 5.33
C THR A 163 -7.11 3.11 4.98
N LYS A 164 -7.15 1.80 5.18
CA LYS A 164 -8.33 0.95 5.02
C LYS A 164 -9.11 0.79 6.33
N ILE A 165 -8.37 0.63 7.43
CA ILE A 165 -8.93 0.22 8.72
C ILE A 165 -9.56 1.40 9.46
N ALA A 166 -8.88 2.54 9.56
CA ALA A 166 -9.40 3.68 10.32
C ALA A 166 -10.75 4.20 9.77
N PRO A 167 -10.92 4.40 8.45
CA PRO A 167 -12.21 4.78 7.87
C PRO A 167 -13.29 3.70 8.07
N ALA A 168 -12.95 2.42 7.94
CA ALA A 168 -13.89 1.33 8.18
C ALA A 168 -14.41 1.35 9.61
N LEU A 169 -13.52 1.45 10.59
CA LEU A 169 -13.86 1.45 12.02
C LEU A 169 -14.72 2.64 12.41
N VAL A 170 -14.35 3.86 12.02
CA VAL A 170 -15.09 5.07 12.40
C VAL A 170 -16.49 5.07 11.82
N MET A 171 -16.67 4.45 10.63
CA MET A 171 -17.97 4.31 9.98
C MET A 171 -18.81 3.14 10.52
N GLY A 172 -18.30 2.40 11.52
CA GLY A 172 -19.05 1.33 12.19
C GLY A 172 -18.95 -0.03 11.50
N ASN A 173 -17.97 -0.20 10.62
CA ASN A 173 -17.63 -1.49 10.02
C ASN A 173 -16.65 -2.25 10.92
N THR A 174 -16.62 -3.56 10.84
CA THR A 174 -15.60 -4.41 11.42
C THR A 174 -14.56 -4.80 10.38
N VAL A 175 -13.36 -5.19 10.83
CA VAL A 175 -12.24 -5.40 9.93
C VAL A 175 -11.59 -6.75 10.18
N VAL A 176 -11.28 -7.44 9.08
CA VAL A 176 -10.29 -8.52 9.06
C VAL A 176 -9.11 -8.04 8.23
N LEU A 177 -7.96 -7.82 8.88
CA LEU A 177 -6.71 -7.48 8.19
C LEU A 177 -5.94 -8.74 7.85
N LYS A 178 -5.71 -8.97 6.57
CA LYS A 178 -4.72 -9.92 6.07
C LYS A 178 -3.44 -9.16 5.75
N SER A 179 -2.45 -9.26 6.64
CA SER A 179 -1.13 -8.65 6.42
C SER A 179 -0.33 -9.43 5.35
N ALA A 180 0.60 -8.74 4.68
CA ALA A 180 1.64 -9.44 3.93
C ALA A 180 2.49 -10.26 4.90
N THR A 181 3.03 -11.39 4.43
CA THR A 181 3.85 -12.28 5.26
C THR A 181 5.07 -11.55 5.83
N ILE A 182 5.79 -10.79 4.99
CA ILE A 182 6.82 -9.86 5.42
C ILE A 182 6.12 -8.55 5.81
N GLY A 183 6.42 -8.00 6.98
CA GLY A 183 5.72 -6.87 7.59
C GLY A 183 4.68 -7.28 8.62
N SER A 184 4.50 -8.60 8.88
CA SER A 184 3.53 -9.08 9.86
C SER A 184 3.96 -8.88 11.32
N LEU A 185 5.27 -8.91 11.63
CA LEU A 185 5.75 -8.65 13.00
C LEU A 185 5.43 -7.20 13.43
N SER A 186 5.82 -6.23 12.63
CA SER A 186 5.55 -4.82 12.89
C SER A 186 4.07 -4.49 12.84
N SER A 187 3.31 -5.10 11.90
CA SER A 187 1.86 -4.94 11.85
C SER A 187 1.18 -5.50 13.11
N PHE A 188 1.56 -6.70 13.56
CA PHE A 188 1.03 -7.26 14.79
C PHE A 188 1.23 -6.33 15.98
N GLN A 189 2.45 -5.82 16.19
CA GLN A 189 2.74 -4.86 17.26
C GLN A 189 1.88 -3.59 17.16
N PHE A 190 1.73 -3.06 15.96
CA PHE A 190 0.91 -1.87 15.72
C PHE A 190 -0.56 -2.12 16.08
N TYR A 191 -1.12 -3.28 15.68
CA TYR A 191 -2.53 -3.59 15.93
C TYR A 191 -2.84 -3.99 17.38
N THR A 192 -1.84 -4.41 18.17
CA THR A 192 -2.04 -4.55 19.64
C THR A 192 -2.39 -3.22 20.31
N CYS A 193 -1.97 -2.07 19.76
CA CYS A 193 -2.35 -0.75 20.27
C CYS A 193 -3.87 -0.51 20.21
N PHE A 194 -4.57 -1.11 19.26
CA PHE A 194 -6.03 -1.00 19.17
C PHE A 194 -6.73 -1.84 20.24
N ILE A 195 -6.19 -3.02 20.56
CA ILE A 195 -6.68 -3.83 21.68
C ILE A 195 -6.52 -3.07 22.99
N GLU A 196 -5.34 -2.50 23.24
CA GLU A 196 -5.05 -1.68 24.42
C GLU A 196 -5.94 -0.43 24.50
N ALA A 197 -6.31 0.16 23.37
CA ALA A 197 -7.24 1.29 23.30
C ALA A 197 -8.67 0.92 23.73
N GLY A 198 -8.98 -0.38 23.80
CA GLY A 198 -10.26 -0.91 24.24
C GLY A 198 -11.27 -1.11 23.12
N PHE A 199 -10.85 -1.35 21.88
CA PHE A 199 -11.76 -1.79 20.83
C PHE A 199 -12.44 -3.10 21.22
N PRO A 200 -13.77 -3.23 21.03
CA PRO A 200 -14.50 -4.44 21.42
C PRO A 200 -14.01 -5.71 20.71
N LEU A 201 -14.30 -6.86 21.33
CA LEU A 201 -13.96 -8.18 20.79
C LEU A 201 -14.46 -8.33 19.34
N GLY A 202 -13.60 -8.83 18.46
CA GLY A 202 -13.93 -9.11 17.06
C GLY A 202 -14.07 -7.90 16.13
N VAL A 203 -14.02 -6.66 16.64
CA VAL A 203 -14.11 -5.45 15.79
C VAL A 203 -12.90 -5.32 14.86
N ILE A 204 -11.72 -5.75 15.33
CA ILE A 204 -10.48 -5.82 14.55
C ILE A 204 -9.91 -7.23 14.69
N ASN A 205 -9.65 -7.87 13.56
CA ASN A 205 -9.01 -9.16 13.52
C ASN A 205 -7.78 -9.08 12.61
N PHE A 206 -6.69 -9.75 12.99
CA PHE A 206 -5.42 -9.75 12.28
C PHE A 206 -5.02 -11.17 11.91
N ILE A 207 -4.80 -11.39 10.61
CA ILE A 207 -4.41 -12.69 10.03
C ILE A 207 -3.12 -12.50 9.24
N CYS A 208 -2.16 -13.38 9.47
CA CYS A 208 -1.05 -13.62 8.56
C CYS A 208 -1.09 -15.08 8.08
N GLY A 209 -0.70 -15.32 6.84
CA GLY A 209 -0.77 -16.66 6.24
C GLY A 209 -0.51 -16.63 4.75
N ASN A 210 -0.32 -17.82 4.16
CA ASN A 210 -0.12 -17.98 2.73
C ASN A 210 -1.39 -17.58 1.97
N ALA A 211 -1.22 -16.77 0.92
CA ALA A 211 -2.34 -16.37 0.08
C ALA A 211 -3.04 -17.57 -0.58
N SER A 212 -2.28 -18.61 -0.94
CA SER A 212 -2.83 -19.86 -1.51
C SER A 212 -3.72 -20.66 -0.54
N GLU A 213 -3.55 -20.47 0.79
CA GLU A 213 -4.33 -21.20 1.79
C GLU A 213 -5.54 -20.38 2.28
N VAL A 214 -5.34 -19.09 2.55
CA VAL A 214 -6.38 -18.25 3.17
C VAL A 214 -7.00 -17.26 2.20
N GLY A 215 -6.36 -16.97 1.06
CA GLY A 215 -6.73 -15.87 0.15
C GLY A 215 -8.15 -16.05 -0.39
N ASP A 216 -8.37 -17.02 -1.25
CA ASP A 216 -9.65 -17.20 -1.93
C ASP A 216 -10.81 -17.49 -0.97
N ILE A 217 -10.52 -18.15 0.15
CA ILE A 217 -11.49 -18.40 1.21
C ILE A 217 -12.00 -17.08 1.81
N MET A 218 -11.12 -16.10 2.00
CA MET A 218 -11.51 -14.79 2.53
C MET A 218 -12.17 -13.93 1.46
N LEU A 219 -11.70 -14.00 0.21
CA LEU A 219 -12.21 -13.22 -0.92
C LEU A 219 -13.64 -13.63 -1.32
N THR A 220 -14.00 -14.90 -1.13
CA THR A 220 -15.29 -15.46 -1.55
C THR A 220 -16.28 -15.64 -0.40
N ASP A 221 -15.93 -15.28 0.83
CA ASP A 221 -16.82 -15.39 1.98
C ASP A 221 -17.95 -14.36 1.90
N LYS A 222 -19.19 -14.82 1.86
CA LYS A 222 -20.40 -13.99 1.67
C LYS A 222 -20.63 -12.94 2.78
N ARG A 223 -19.95 -13.05 3.92
CA ARG A 223 -20.03 -12.09 5.02
C ARG A 223 -19.14 -10.86 4.76
N VAL A 224 -18.16 -10.97 3.87
CA VAL A 224 -17.32 -9.84 3.46
C VAL A 224 -18.14 -8.90 2.56
N GLN A 225 -18.22 -7.63 2.93
CA GLN A 225 -19.04 -6.62 2.28
C GLN A 225 -18.24 -5.62 1.46
N LEU A 226 -16.93 -5.55 1.65
CA LEU A 226 -15.97 -4.76 0.86
C LEU A 226 -14.59 -5.39 0.98
N ILE A 227 -13.87 -5.46 -0.12
CA ILE A 227 -12.47 -5.85 -0.16
C ILE A 227 -11.63 -4.61 -0.49
N ALA A 228 -10.75 -4.22 0.44
CA ALA A 228 -9.80 -3.14 0.27
C ALA A 228 -8.39 -3.72 0.17
N PHE A 229 -7.83 -3.70 -1.03
CA PHE A 229 -6.54 -4.32 -1.36
C PHE A 229 -5.51 -3.29 -1.81
N THR A 230 -4.28 -3.44 -1.35
CA THR A 230 -3.10 -2.80 -1.94
C THR A 230 -2.03 -3.86 -2.19
N GLY A 231 -1.54 -3.94 -3.42
CA GLY A 231 -0.52 -4.92 -3.81
C GLY A 231 -0.26 -4.94 -5.30
N SER A 232 0.24 -6.07 -5.82
CA SER A 232 0.55 -6.20 -7.25
C SER A 232 -0.71 -6.19 -8.13
N THR A 233 -0.53 -5.73 -9.37
CA THR A 233 -1.60 -5.73 -10.39
C THR A 233 -2.11 -7.15 -10.67
N GLU A 234 -1.23 -8.13 -10.68
CA GLU A 234 -1.58 -9.54 -10.89
C GLU A 234 -2.57 -10.04 -9.83
N VAL A 235 -2.23 -9.84 -8.54
CA VAL A 235 -3.13 -10.23 -7.43
C VAL A 235 -4.42 -9.42 -7.44
N GLY A 236 -4.37 -8.12 -7.77
CA GLY A 236 -5.57 -7.30 -7.92
C GLY A 236 -6.52 -7.80 -9.00
N ASN A 237 -5.99 -8.29 -10.13
CA ASN A 237 -6.80 -8.91 -11.19
C ASN A 237 -7.41 -10.23 -10.72
N HIS A 238 -6.65 -11.09 -10.04
CA HIS A 238 -7.18 -12.31 -9.43
C HIS A 238 -8.32 -12.01 -8.44
N ILE A 239 -8.15 -11.04 -7.55
CA ILE A 239 -9.22 -10.61 -6.65
C ILE A 239 -10.49 -10.21 -7.42
N ARG A 240 -10.32 -9.45 -8.51
CA ARG A 240 -11.45 -9.02 -9.36
C ARG A 240 -12.18 -10.20 -10.01
N GLU A 241 -11.46 -11.26 -10.36
CA GLU A 241 -12.03 -12.47 -10.96
C GLU A 241 -12.79 -13.34 -9.97
N VAL A 242 -12.28 -13.49 -8.73
CA VAL A 242 -12.85 -14.43 -7.75
C VAL A 242 -13.89 -13.82 -6.82
N SER A 243 -13.84 -12.52 -6.57
CA SER A 243 -14.72 -11.84 -5.60
C SER A 243 -16.00 -11.28 -6.22
N LEU A 244 -16.73 -12.12 -6.96
CA LEU A 244 -17.92 -11.72 -7.71
C LEU A 244 -19.01 -11.05 -6.83
N GLY A 245 -19.36 -9.80 -7.19
CA GLY A 245 -20.43 -9.05 -6.55
C GLY A 245 -20.07 -8.32 -5.26
N VAL A 246 -18.83 -8.45 -4.77
CA VAL A 246 -18.34 -7.67 -3.62
C VAL A 246 -17.67 -6.38 -4.13
N PRO A 247 -18.01 -5.19 -3.60
CA PRO A 247 -17.30 -3.96 -3.92
C PRO A 247 -15.81 -4.05 -3.65
N LEU A 248 -14.99 -3.51 -4.56
CA LEU A 248 -13.55 -3.56 -4.50
C LEU A 248 -12.95 -2.16 -4.42
N LEU A 249 -12.03 -1.95 -3.48
CA LEU A 249 -11.12 -0.80 -3.44
C LEU A 249 -9.72 -1.34 -3.72
N LEU A 250 -9.22 -1.13 -4.94
CA LEU A 250 -7.95 -1.68 -5.39
C LEU A 250 -6.93 -0.55 -5.59
N GLU A 251 -5.81 -0.63 -4.87
CA GLU A 251 -4.62 0.21 -5.02
C GLU A 251 -3.49 -0.68 -5.53
N LEU A 252 -3.16 -0.55 -6.81
CA LEU A 252 -2.25 -1.47 -7.51
C LEU A 252 -0.90 -0.80 -7.81
N GLY A 253 -0.01 -1.55 -8.45
CA GLY A 253 1.24 -1.04 -8.96
C GLY A 253 1.06 -0.04 -10.10
N GLY A 254 2.15 0.56 -10.54
CA GLY A 254 2.15 1.52 -11.63
C GLY A 254 3.55 1.74 -12.19
N LYS A 255 3.63 2.56 -13.23
CA LYS A 255 4.87 2.96 -13.87
C LYS A 255 4.89 4.50 -13.99
N ASP A 256 4.97 5.18 -12.84
CA ASP A 256 4.87 6.64 -12.76
C ASP A 256 5.99 7.32 -13.53
N ALA A 257 5.61 8.25 -14.41
CA ALA A 257 6.51 8.89 -15.36
C ALA A 257 6.83 10.33 -14.95
N ALA A 258 8.09 10.75 -15.13
CA ALA A 258 8.47 12.15 -15.21
C ALA A 258 8.56 12.57 -16.68
N LEU A 259 7.99 13.71 -17.04
CA LEU A 259 8.15 14.35 -18.34
C LEU A 259 8.97 15.63 -18.15
N VAL A 260 10.19 15.66 -18.72
CA VAL A 260 11.12 16.78 -18.57
C VAL A 260 11.23 17.53 -19.90
N LEU A 261 10.83 18.80 -19.86
CA LEU A 261 10.78 19.69 -20.99
C LEU A 261 12.02 20.61 -21.02
N LYS A 262 12.33 21.17 -22.19
CA LYS A 262 13.53 21.97 -22.42
C LYS A 262 13.69 23.23 -21.56
N ASP A 263 12.61 23.72 -20.97
CA ASP A 263 12.58 24.88 -20.09
C ASP A 263 12.62 24.54 -18.58
N ALA A 264 12.82 23.25 -18.24
CA ALA A 264 12.91 22.81 -16.86
C ALA A 264 14.21 23.28 -16.18
N ASP A 265 14.14 23.58 -14.90
CA ASP A 265 15.33 23.69 -14.04
C ASP A 265 15.91 22.30 -13.82
N LEU A 266 17.00 21.98 -14.50
CA LEU A 266 17.54 20.62 -14.53
C LEU A 266 18.20 20.20 -13.21
N ASP A 267 18.74 21.12 -12.41
CA ASP A 267 19.32 20.81 -11.09
C ASP A 267 18.22 20.38 -10.11
N TYR A 268 17.18 21.20 -10.01
CA TYR A 268 16.01 20.89 -9.21
C TYR A 268 15.32 19.62 -9.70
N THR A 269 15.12 19.48 -11.00
CA THR A 269 14.44 18.33 -11.62
C THR A 269 15.19 17.02 -11.35
N ALA A 270 16.52 17.01 -11.53
CA ALA A 270 17.33 15.82 -11.26
C ALA A 270 17.26 15.40 -9.78
N ALA A 271 17.35 16.35 -8.85
CA ALA A 271 17.24 16.08 -7.43
C ALA A 271 15.87 15.46 -7.07
N GLN A 272 14.76 16.00 -7.64
CA GLN A 272 13.41 15.48 -7.41
C GLN A 272 13.22 14.09 -8.02
N ILE A 273 13.70 13.86 -9.23
CA ILE A 273 13.62 12.55 -9.91
C ILE A 273 14.40 11.51 -9.12
N VAL A 274 15.63 11.80 -8.71
CA VAL A 274 16.48 10.89 -7.93
C VAL A 274 15.83 10.53 -6.59
N SER A 275 15.35 11.53 -5.87
CA SER A 275 14.61 11.32 -4.62
C SER A 275 13.32 10.51 -4.87
N GLY A 276 12.58 10.84 -5.93
CA GLY A 276 11.36 10.15 -6.32
C GLY A 276 11.58 8.70 -6.74
N ALA A 277 12.69 8.41 -7.43
CA ALA A 277 13.01 7.08 -7.91
C ALA A 277 13.64 6.17 -6.85
N PHE A 278 14.53 6.72 -6.01
CA PHE A 278 15.41 5.91 -5.18
C PHE A 278 15.09 5.93 -3.68
N SER A 279 14.22 6.82 -3.18
CA SER A 279 13.79 6.73 -1.77
C SER A 279 13.15 5.37 -1.49
N TYR A 280 13.49 4.79 -0.34
CA TYR A 280 13.20 3.41 0.02
C TYR A 280 13.57 2.42 -1.10
N SER A 281 14.69 2.68 -1.77
CA SER A 281 15.24 1.86 -2.87
C SER A 281 14.24 1.61 -4.02
N GLY A 282 13.32 2.55 -4.27
CA GLY A 282 12.30 2.42 -5.30
C GLY A 282 11.16 1.43 -4.97
N GLN A 283 11.11 0.87 -3.76
CA GLN A 283 10.08 -0.09 -3.33
C GLN A 283 8.75 0.60 -2.99
N ARG A 284 8.29 1.49 -3.85
CA ARG A 284 7.05 2.26 -3.68
C ARG A 284 6.20 2.22 -4.95
N CYS A 285 4.89 2.11 -4.79
CA CYS A 285 3.95 2.21 -5.91
C CYS A 285 4.02 3.59 -6.59
N THR A 286 4.33 4.64 -5.83
CA THR A 286 4.47 6.04 -6.28
C THR A 286 5.92 6.45 -6.54
N ALA A 287 6.86 5.51 -6.69
CA ALA A 287 8.21 5.84 -7.10
C ALA A 287 8.22 6.35 -8.54
N GLN A 288 9.14 7.28 -8.85
CA GLN A 288 9.41 7.68 -10.22
C GLN A 288 10.05 6.50 -10.95
N LYS A 289 9.35 5.93 -11.94
CA LYS A 289 9.75 4.66 -12.55
C LYS A 289 10.26 4.77 -13.98
N ILE A 290 10.10 5.94 -14.59
CA ILE A 290 10.61 6.22 -15.95
C ILE A 290 10.66 7.73 -16.17
N VAL A 291 11.65 8.18 -16.92
CA VAL A 291 11.84 9.58 -17.32
C VAL A 291 11.71 9.70 -18.82
N PHE A 292 10.86 10.59 -19.29
CA PHE A 292 10.80 11.05 -20.68
C PHE A 292 11.44 12.43 -20.75
N VAL A 293 12.46 12.59 -21.60
CA VAL A 293 13.22 13.83 -21.71
C VAL A 293 13.34 14.30 -23.16
N GLU A 294 13.14 15.59 -23.40
CA GLU A 294 13.36 16.17 -24.72
C GLU A 294 14.82 16.02 -25.17
N SER A 295 15.01 15.65 -26.44
CA SER A 295 16.33 15.35 -27.01
C SER A 295 17.36 16.46 -26.84
N SER A 296 16.92 17.74 -26.84
CA SER A 296 17.79 18.92 -26.71
C SER A 296 18.50 19.04 -25.36
N ILE A 297 17.92 18.50 -24.29
CA ILE A 297 18.44 18.62 -22.92
C ILE A 297 18.83 17.26 -22.33
N LYS A 298 18.68 16.19 -23.07
CA LYS A 298 18.91 14.82 -22.60
C LYS A 298 20.29 14.62 -22.00
N GLY A 299 21.33 15.07 -22.68
CA GLY A 299 22.72 14.88 -22.22
C GLY A 299 23.00 15.54 -20.88
N GLU A 300 22.54 16.80 -20.72
CA GLU A 300 22.70 17.55 -19.49
C GLU A 300 21.87 16.93 -18.33
N LEU A 301 20.61 16.55 -18.58
CA LEU A 301 19.78 15.91 -17.55
C LEU A 301 20.39 14.59 -17.09
N ILE A 302 20.87 13.73 -18.00
CA ILE A 302 21.49 12.47 -17.65
C ILE A 302 22.70 12.69 -16.75
N GLN A 303 23.56 13.67 -17.06
CA GLN A 303 24.72 13.97 -16.23
C GLN A 303 24.28 14.38 -14.81
N LYS A 304 23.29 15.27 -14.68
CA LYS A 304 22.77 15.72 -13.39
C LYS A 304 22.09 14.60 -12.60
N LEU A 305 21.39 13.69 -13.28
CA LEU A 305 20.81 12.49 -12.65
C LEU A 305 21.90 11.57 -12.10
N VAL A 306 22.98 11.34 -12.87
CA VAL A 306 24.13 10.54 -12.44
C VAL A 306 24.81 11.17 -11.22
N ASP A 307 25.11 12.47 -11.28
CA ASP A 307 25.78 13.20 -10.18
C ASP A 307 24.94 13.16 -8.89
N SER A 308 23.62 13.34 -9.00
CA SER A 308 22.70 13.29 -7.87
C SER A 308 22.54 11.88 -7.29
N ALA A 309 22.62 10.84 -8.13
CA ALA A 309 22.37 9.45 -7.73
C ALA A 309 23.63 8.71 -7.26
N ALA A 310 24.83 9.15 -7.67
CA ALA A 310 26.09 8.42 -7.44
C ALA A 310 26.35 8.09 -5.95
N ASN A 311 25.98 9.01 -5.05
CA ASN A 311 26.17 8.84 -3.62
C ASN A 311 24.86 8.64 -2.84
N TYR A 312 23.77 8.26 -3.54
CA TYR A 312 22.49 8.05 -2.89
C TYR A 312 22.49 6.77 -2.05
N SER A 313 22.29 6.91 -0.74
CA SER A 313 22.26 5.78 0.18
C SER A 313 20.96 5.01 0.07
N LEU A 314 21.03 3.74 -0.24
CA LEU A 314 19.88 2.87 -0.42
C LEU A 314 19.71 1.89 0.75
N SER A 315 18.46 1.62 1.07
CA SER A 315 18.04 0.50 1.89
C SER A 315 18.17 -0.82 1.11
N PRO A 316 18.31 -1.98 1.78
CA PRO A 316 18.23 -3.25 1.08
C PRO A 316 16.83 -3.45 0.46
N LEU A 317 16.78 -4.20 -0.63
CA LEU A 317 15.51 -4.74 -1.12
C LEU A 317 15.00 -5.80 -0.15
N ILE A 318 13.69 -6.03 -0.20
CA ILE A 318 13.01 -6.88 0.78
C ILE A 318 13.56 -8.31 0.84
N ASN A 319 14.08 -8.84 -0.28
CA ASN A 319 14.71 -10.15 -0.36
C ASN A 319 15.58 -10.27 -1.63
N ALA A 320 16.28 -11.38 -1.76
CA ALA A 320 17.15 -11.67 -2.90
C ALA A 320 16.36 -11.77 -4.22
N ALA A 321 15.16 -12.35 -4.21
CA ALA A 321 14.33 -12.49 -5.40
C ALA A 321 13.93 -11.12 -6.00
N ALA A 322 13.67 -10.12 -5.15
CA ALA A 322 13.44 -8.75 -5.62
C ALA A 322 14.69 -8.16 -6.29
N ALA A 323 15.89 -8.45 -5.76
CA ALA A 323 17.15 -8.03 -6.37
C ALA A 323 17.42 -8.75 -7.70
N ASP A 324 17.14 -10.07 -7.77
CA ASP A 324 17.25 -10.86 -8.99
C ASP A 324 16.37 -10.29 -10.11
N TYR A 325 15.14 -9.91 -9.77
CA TYR A 325 14.21 -9.33 -10.74
C TYR A 325 14.73 -8.00 -11.33
N ILE A 326 15.36 -7.14 -10.51
CA ILE A 326 15.98 -5.90 -11.00
C ILE A 326 17.12 -6.20 -11.96
N GLU A 327 17.98 -7.19 -11.66
CA GLU A 327 19.07 -7.60 -12.54
C GLU A 327 18.52 -8.16 -13.88
N ILE A 328 17.46 -8.97 -13.87
CA ILE A 328 16.80 -9.48 -15.08
C ILE A 328 16.30 -8.33 -15.95
N LEU A 329 15.65 -7.33 -15.39
CA LEU A 329 15.15 -6.16 -16.15
C LEU A 329 16.31 -5.32 -16.70
N LYS A 330 17.42 -5.19 -15.97
CA LYS A 330 18.63 -4.50 -16.43
C LYS A 330 19.28 -5.22 -17.60
N GLU A 331 19.48 -6.53 -17.49
CA GLU A 331 20.08 -7.35 -18.54
C GLU A 331 19.24 -7.39 -19.81
N ASP A 332 17.92 -7.51 -19.70
CA ASP A 332 16.99 -7.39 -20.82
C ASP A 332 17.17 -6.06 -21.56
N ALA A 333 17.18 -4.95 -20.83
CA ALA A 333 17.33 -3.63 -21.43
C ALA A 333 18.69 -3.46 -22.13
N LEU A 334 19.78 -3.92 -21.51
CA LEU A 334 21.12 -3.87 -22.10
C LEU A 334 21.23 -4.72 -23.38
N THR A 335 20.64 -5.90 -23.39
CA THR A 335 20.60 -6.80 -24.56
C THR A 335 19.85 -6.17 -25.73
N HIS A 336 18.82 -5.36 -25.46
CA HIS A 336 18.06 -4.62 -26.49
C HIS A 336 18.63 -3.23 -26.80
N GLY A 337 19.83 -2.89 -26.32
CA GLY A 337 20.58 -1.71 -26.77
C GLY A 337 20.49 -0.50 -25.82
N ALA A 338 19.89 -0.63 -24.63
CA ALA A 338 19.97 0.42 -23.62
C ALA A 338 21.43 0.67 -23.19
N LYS A 339 21.72 1.90 -22.76
CA LYS A 339 23.06 2.30 -22.30
C LYS A 339 23.06 2.49 -20.80
N LEU A 340 23.90 1.75 -20.08
CA LEU A 340 24.11 1.91 -18.65
C LEU A 340 24.95 3.18 -18.42
N VAL A 341 24.33 4.25 -17.93
CA VAL A 341 24.97 5.55 -17.66
C VAL A 341 25.39 5.71 -16.21
N LEU A 342 24.70 5.02 -15.30
CA LEU A 342 25.16 4.81 -13.91
C LEU A 342 25.09 3.32 -13.60
N ALA A 343 26.24 2.71 -13.36
CA ALA A 343 26.35 1.29 -13.09
C ALA A 343 26.00 0.98 -11.64
N SER A 344 25.13 0.00 -11.43
CA SER A 344 24.83 -0.54 -10.11
C SER A 344 25.84 -1.60 -9.69
N SER A 345 26.09 -1.65 -8.38
CA SER A 345 26.73 -2.79 -7.71
C SER A 345 25.70 -3.56 -6.91
N ARG A 346 25.94 -4.86 -6.70
CA ARG A 346 25.07 -5.73 -5.90
C ARG A 346 25.84 -6.46 -4.82
N SER A 347 25.29 -6.49 -3.60
CA SER A 347 25.74 -7.33 -2.50
C SER A 347 24.52 -7.95 -1.82
N GLY A 348 24.24 -9.22 -2.11
CA GLY A 348 23.03 -9.90 -1.66
C GLY A 348 21.76 -9.25 -2.20
N ASN A 349 20.93 -8.70 -1.32
CA ASN A 349 19.72 -7.93 -1.65
C ASN A 349 19.92 -6.40 -1.63
N LYS A 350 21.17 -5.93 -1.44
CA LYS A 350 21.53 -4.50 -1.57
C LYS A 350 21.99 -4.21 -2.99
N LEU A 351 21.33 -3.25 -3.62
CA LEU A 351 21.70 -2.71 -4.94
C LEU A 351 22.03 -1.24 -4.79
N SER A 352 23.06 -0.74 -5.49
CA SER A 352 23.23 0.70 -5.69
C SER A 352 22.35 1.20 -6.83
N PRO A 353 22.11 2.54 -6.96
CA PRO A 353 21.30 3.08 -8.04
C PRO A 353 21.85 2.68 -9.43
N ALA A 354 20.94 2.38 -10.35
CA ALA A 354 21.23 2.20 -11.77
C ALA A 354 20.42 3.18 -12.60
N ILE A 355 21.04 3.77 -13.63
CA ILE A 355 20.36 4.61 -14.62
C ILE A 355 20.68 4.08 -16.01
N LEU A 356 19.64 3.81 -16.80
CA LEU A 356 19.75 3.35 -18.20
C LEU A 356 19.16 4.41 -19.13
N ALA A 357 19.95 4.84 -20.10
CA ALA A 357 19.51 5.69 -21.21
C ALA A 357 19.19 4.85 -22.45
N GLU A 358 18.59 5.46 -23.45
CA GLU A 358 18.15 4.83 -24.72
C GLU A 358 17.19 3.65 -24.50
N VAL A 359 16.35 3.73 -23.47
CA VAL A 359 15.33 2.71 -23.23
C VAL A 359 14.20 2.88 -24.25
N THR A 360 13.76 1.77 -24.86
CA THR A 360 12.72 1.73 -25.89
C THR A 360 11.53 0.84 -25.48
N GLU A 361 10.45 0.91 -26.26
CA GLU A 361 9.23 0.14 -26.02
C GLU A 361 9.39 -1.39 -26.20
N GLU A 362 10.50 -1.84 -26.77
CA GLU A 362 10.82 -3.26 -26.95
C GLU A 362 11.36 -3.90 -25.65
N MET A 363 11.76 -3.08 -24.68
CA MET A 363 12.40 -3.52 -23.45
C MET A 363 11.38 -3.73 -22.34
N ARG A 364 11.53 -4.80 -21.56
CA ARG A 364 10.68 -5.08 -20.40
C ARG A 364 10.71 -3.92 -19.39
N LEU A 365 11.89 -3.32 -19.17
CA LEU A 365 12.07 -2.19 -18.26
C LEU A 365 11.24 -0.96 -18.64
N TYR A 366 10.80 -0.82 -19.90
CA TYR A 366 9.90 0.25 -20.32
C TYR A 366 8.47 0.05 -19.77
N HIS A 367 7.98 -1.18 -19.72
CA HIS A 367 6.60 -1.53 -19.40
C HIS A 367 6.41 -2.04 -17.98
N GLU A 368 7.29 -2.91 -17.49
CA GLU A 368 7.15 -3.60 -16.23
C GLU A 368 7.52 -2.69 -15.04
N GLU A 369 6.78 -2.83 -13.95
CA GLU A 369 7.09 -2.15 -12.70
C GLU A 369 8.34 -2.78 -12.07
N GLN A 370 9.42 -2.01 -11.92
CA GLN A 370 10.69 -2.51 -11.41
C GLN A 370 10.74 -2.68 -9.89
N PHE A 371 10.00 -1.90 -9.12
CA PHE A 371 9.94 -1.91 -7.64
C PHE A 371 11.32 -2.00 -6.96
N GLY A 372 12.30 -1.29 -7.53
CA GLY A 372 13.71 -1.30 -7.13
C GLY A 372 14.51 -0.14 -7.73
N PRO A 373 15.81 -0.02 -7.41
CA PRO A 373 16.60 1.18 -7.66
C PRO A 373 17.19 1.22 -9.09
N ILE A 374 16.34 1.12 -10.10
CA ILE A 374 16.70 1.23 -11.51
C ILE A 374 15.81 2.25 -12.21
N LEU A 375 16.40 3.21 -12.90
CA LEU A 375 15.69 4.31 -13.54
C LEU A 375 15.96 4.32 -15.06
N PRO A 376 14.95 3.97 -15.88
CA PRO A 376 15.04 4.13 -17.34
C PRO A 376 14.78 5.57 -17.78
N VAL A 377 15.55 6.03 -18.76
CA VAL A 377 15.44 7.33 -19.43
C VAL A 377 15.15 7.13 -20.91
N VAL A 378 14.07 7.71 -21.36
CA VAL A 378 13.55 7.64 -22.75
C VAL A 378 13.66 9.02 -23.38
N THR A 379 14.19 9.08 -24.59
CA THR A 379 14.27 10.32 -25.38
C THR A 379 12.96 10.56 -26.12
N ILE A 380 12.50 11.81 -26.12
CA ILE A 380 11.36 12.29 -26.92
C ILE A 380 11.76 13.50 -27.75
N ASN A 381 11.06 13.71 -28.87
CA ASN A 381 11.32 14.85 -29.77
C ASN A 381 10.29 15.98 -29.60
N SER A 382 9.19 15.71 -28.92
CA SER A 382 8.15 16.70 -28.67
C SER A 382 7.34 16.40 -27.40
N ILE A 383 6.71 17.42 -26.84
CA ILE A 383 5.79 17.30 -25.71
C ILE A 383 4.64 16.34 -26.07
N SER A 384 4.09 16.46 -27.28
CA SER A 384 2.98 15.61 -27.72
C SER A 384 3.37 14.14 -27.76
N GLU A 385 4.58 13.82 -28.21
CA GLU A 385 5.13 12.44 -28.19
C GLU A 385 5.21 11.94 -26.74
N GLY A 386 5.79 12.73 -25.83
CA GLY A 386 5.90 12.36 -24.42
C GLY A 386 4.55 12.10 -23.77
N VAL A 387 3.57 12.98 -23.99
CA VAL A 387 2.21 12.83 -23.48
C VAL A 387 1.54 11.57 -24.01
N ASN A 388 1.68 11.28 -25.32
CA ASN A 388 1.11 10.07 -25.92
C ASN A 388 1.76 8.81 -25.35
N LYS A 389 3.10 8.76 -25.27
CA LYS A 389 3.82 7.65 -24.66
C LYS A 389 3.42 7.40 -23.20
N ILE A 390 3.09 8.43 -22.44
CA ILE A 390 2.58 8.30 -21.06
C ILE A 390 1.14 7.77 -21.05
N LYS A 391 0.27 8.23 -21.95
CA LYS A 391 -1.14 7.80 -22.03
C LYS A 391 -1.31 6.37 -22.54
N ASP A 392 -0.53 5.97 -23.53
CA ASP A 392 -0.64 4.65 -24.16
C ASP A 392 -0.08 3.51 -23.31
N ARG A 393 0.49 3.83 -22.16
CA ARG A 393 1.05 2.81 -21.26
C ARG A 393 -0.05 2.09 -20.51
N LYS A 394 -0.15 0.79 -20.75
CA LYS A 394 -1.09 -0.13 -20.05
C LYS A 394 -0.92 -0.18 -18.52
N SER A 395 0.15 0.43 -18.01
CA SER A 395 0.52 0.46 -16.59
C SER A 395 0.54 1.85 -15.98
N THR A 396 -0.20 2.82 -16.52
CA THR A 396 -0.51 4.02 -15.75
C THR A 396 -1.24 3.58 -14.49
N ARG A 397 -0.89 4.15 -13.33
CA ARG A 397 -1.51 3.85 -12.05
C ARG A 397 -3.03 3.78 -12.21
N LEU A 398 -3.57 2.58 -12.22
CA LEU A 398 -5.01 2.36 -12.18
C LEU A 398 -5.45 2.59 -10.73
N ASN A 399 -5.64 3.85 -10.37
CA ASN A 399 -6.55 4.19 -9.28
C ASN A 399 -7.96 3.84 -9.80
N SER A 400 -8.30 2.59 -9.75
CA SER A 400 -9.65 2.15 -10.04
C SER A 400 -10.48 2.20 -8.76
N SER A 401 -10.79 3.40 -8.28
CA SER A 401 -11.98 3.58 -7.49
C SER A 401 -13.19 3.46 -8.43
N HIS A 402 -13.43 2.27 -8.93
CA HIS A 402 -14.73 1.95 -9.53
C HIS A 402 -15.72 1.72 -8.39
N VAL A 403 -16.25 2.79 -7.87
CA VAL A 403 -17.62 2.76 -7.35
C VAL A 403 -18.47 2.49 -8.58
N SER A 404 -19.00 1.27 -8.71
CA SER A 404 -20.05 1.02 -9.67
C SER A 404 -21.24 1.88 -9.23
N GLU A 405 -21.48 2.99 -9.94
CA GLU A 405 -22.75 3.67 -9.88
C GLU A 405 -23.77 2.74 -10.51
N SER A 406 -24.56 2.08 -9.68
CA SER A 406 -25.82 1.43 -10.05
C SER A 406 -26.99 2.25 -9.54
#